data_76c4b9c68b31dd8f39eea6f709bc1ac4
#
_entry.id   76c4b9c68b31dd8f39eea6f709bc1ac4
#
_cell.length_a   1.000
_cell.length_b   1.000
_cell.length_c   1.000
_cell.angle_alpha   90.00
_cell.angle_beta   90.00
_cell.angle_gamma   90.00
#
_symmetry.space_group_name_H-M   'P 1'
#
loop_
_entity.id
_entity.type
_entity.pdbx_description
1 polymer ?
#
loop_
_entity_poly.entity_id
_entity_poly.type
_entity_poly.pdbx_seq_one_letter_code
_entity_poly.pdbx_strand_id
1 'polypeptide(L)'
;MKYAVPMFAILLIALAVAAQGDAPPLAPQPAKEIPLYPGVAPGSEKWDWSERTATNPKGQPMVQDVVRPVLLPYPAERGKAVGTAMIVAPGGGFRVLMMSYEGVDIARRLNAMGIDAFVLKYRLSHNPGAAAKDVVKLAINDGRQAVRLVRERAGDFAVRPNRVGMIGFSAGGRVTSEAFFGPAATRPDFAALIYGVHAIKEAPNPAPPLFLAVAADDTWAAQRSVEVFTAYRKSKGLAELHVFQMGEHGFVNKGGGADHFMDRLQEWLAANKLLSKAEAGTATPP
;
A
#
# COMPACT_ATOMS: atom_id res chain seq x y z
N MET A 1 -79.95 18.84 10.73
CA MET A 1 -78.65 18.09 10.61
C MET A 1 -77.80 18.85 9.61
N LYS A 2 -76.76 19.53 10.12
CA LYS A 2 -75.82 20.29 9.28
C LYS A 2 -74.48 19.56 9.41
N TYR A 3 -73.99 19.01 8.31
CA TYR A 3 -72.63 18.35 8.26
C TYR A 3 -71.59 19.42 7.98
N ALA A 4 -70.63 19.55 8.89
CA ALA A 4 -69.47 20.39 8.73
C ALA A 4 -68.37 19.54 8.03
N VAL A 5 -67.78 20.07 6.95
CA VAL A 5 -66.69 19.51 6.23
C VAL A 5 -65.36 20.00 6.86
N PRO A 6 -64.39 19.16 7.26
CA PRO A 6 -63.09 19.64 7.75
C PRO A 6 -62.21 20.08 6.59
N MET A 7 -61.68 21.28 6.74
CA MET A 7 -60.67 21.88 5.83
C MET A 7 -59.34 21.24 6.08
N PHE A 8 -58.83 20.49 5.09
CA PHE A 8 -57.45 19.93 5.10
C PHE A 8 -56.45 21.07 4.87
N ALA A 9 -55.67 21.35 5.88
CA ALA A 9 -54.49 22.21 5.75
C ALA A 9 -53.37 21.48 5.00
N ILE A 10 -52.99 21.98 3.82
CA ILE A 10 -51.87 21.51 3.05
C ILE A 10 -50.61 22.09 3.70
N LEU A 11 -49.82 21.22 4.34
CA LEU A 11 -48.51 21.56 4.90
C LEU A 11 -47.50 21.55 3.76
N LEU A 12 -47.06 22.72 3.29
CA LEU A 12 -45.96 22.89 2.36
C LEU A 12 -44.65 22.55 3.09
N ILE A 13 -44.10 21.37 2.83
CA ILE A 13 -42.74 21.02 3.25
C ILE A 13 -41.77 21.72 2.29
N ALA A 14 -41.15 22.79 2.73
CA ALA A 14 -40.01 23.40 2.04
C ALA A 14 -38.84 22.45 2.15
N LEU A 15 -38.44 21.80 1.05
CA LEU A 15 -37.16 21.08 0.94
C LEU A 15 -36.05 22.12 1.03
N ALA A 16 -35.34 22.14 2.15
CA ALA A 16 -34.07 22.85 2.26
C ALA A 16 -33.05 22.11 1.37
N VAL A 17 -32.66 22.74 0.27
CA VAL A 17 -31.50 22.34 -0.51
C VAL A 17 -30.27 22.55 0.39
N ALA A 18 -29.75 21.46 0.94
CA ALA A 18 -28.47 21.48 1.64
C ALA A 18 -27.44 21.98 0.65
N ALA A 19 -26.77 23.08 0.97
CA ALA A 19 -25.60 23.55 0.24
C ALA A 19 -24.61 22.40 0.15
N GLN A 20 -24.27 22.01 -1.09
CA GLN A 20 -23.15 21.11 -1.35
C GLN A 20 -21.90 21.83 -0.82
N GLY A 21 -21.44 21.41 0.36
CA GLY A 21 -20.13 21.83 0.85
C GLY A 21 -19.10 21.43 -0.20
N ASP A 22 -18.24 22.37 -0.55
CA ASP A 22 -17.12 22.13 -1.47
C ASP A 22 -16.41 20.84 -1.07
N ALA A 23 -16.33 19.90 -2.02
CA ALA A 23 -15.57 18.69 -1.83
C ALA A 23 -14.14 19.10 -1.40
N PRO A 24 -13.54 18.45 -0.40
CA PRO A 24 -12.19 18.80 0.02
C PRO A 24 -11.28 18.79 -1.20
N PRO A 25 -10.31 19.72 -1.28
CA PRO A 25 -9.47 19.86 -2.46
C PRO A 25 -8.87 18.52 -2.80
N LEU A 26 -9.04 18.11 -4.07
CA LEU A 26 -8.44 16.89 -4.61
C LEU A 26 -6.96 16.91 -4.20
N ALA A 27 -6.58 15.87 -3.50
CA ALA A 27 -5.21 15.71 -3.07
C ALA A 27 -4.24 15.93 -4.23
N PRO A 28 -3.00 16.36 -3.96
CA PRO A 28 -2.01 16.53 -5.01
C PRO A 28 -1.97 15.27 -5.87
N GLN A 29 -2.18 15.47 -7.17
CA GLN A 29 -2.09 14.40 -8.15
C GLN A 29 -0.69 13.81 -8.04
N PRO A 30 -0.51 12.49 -8.27
CA PRO A 30 0.83 11.93 -8.33
C PRO A 30 1.64 12.70 -9.37
N ALA A 31 2.93 12.85 -9.14
CA ALA A 31 3.85 13.24 -10.18
C ALA A 31 3.72 12.25 -11.35
N LYS A 32 4.27 12.61 -12.53
CA LYS A 32 4.16 11.76 -13.73
C LYS A 32 4.40 10.28 -13.41
N GLU A 33 3.49 9.41 -13.85
CA GLU A 33 3.62 7.94 -13.73
C GLU A 33 4.98 7.45 -14.26
N ILE A 34 5.58 6.51 -13.56
CA ILE A 34 6.85 5.88 -13.94
C ILE A 34 6.57 4.45 -14.39
N PRO A 35 6.66 4.14 -15.68
CA PRO A 35 6.51 2.76 -16.16
C PRO A 35 7.58 1.85 -15.53
N LEU A 36 7.18 0.65 -15.09
CA LEU A 36 8.14 -0.33 -14.56
C LEU A 36 9.03 -0.94 -15.65
N TYR A 37 8.57 -0.93 -16.89
CA TYR A 37 9.24 -1.49 -18.04
C TYR A 37 9.23 -0.47 -19.19
N PRO A 38 10.29 -0.40 -20.01
CA PRO A 38 10.38 0.58 -21.11
C PRO A 38 9.37 0.37 -22.24
N GLY A 39 8.71 -0.81 -22.26
CA GLY A 39 7.71 -1.18 -23.26
C GLY A 39 6.62 -2.06 -22.67
N VAL A 40 6.17 -3.07 -23.43
CA VAL A 40 5.23 -4.07 -22.92
C VAL A 40 5.88 -4.84 -21.79
N ALA A 41 5.14 -4.98 -20.69
CA ALA A 41 5.64 -5.71 -19.54
C ALA A 41 5.77 -7.21 -19.87
N PRO A 42 6.90 -7.86 -19.54
CA PRO A 42 7.13 -9.27 -19.86
C PRO A 42 6.00 -10.18 -19.36
N GLY A 43 5.47 -11.03 -20.24
CA GLY A 43 4.37 -11.94 -19.95
C GLY A 43 2.96 -11.34 -20.15
N SER A 44 2.86 -10.11 -20.66
CA SER A 44 1.59 -9.48 -21.06
C SER A 44 1.56 -9.07 -22.55
N GLU A 45 2.42 -9.64 -23.37
CA GLU A 45 2.57 -9.31 -24.79
C GLU A 45 1.30 -9.58 -25.62
N LYS A 46 0.48 -10.51 -25.15
CA LYS A 46 -0.78 -10.92 -25.82
C LYS A 46 -2.03 -10.35 -25.13
N TRP A 47 -1.86 -9.44 -24.16
CA TRP A 47 -2.98 -8.86 -23.46
C TRP A 47 -3.60 -7.73 -24.31
N ASP A 48 -4.88 -7.88 -24.64
CA ASP A 48 -5.65 -7.03 -25.56
C ASP A 48 -6.72 -6.18 -24.87
N TRP A 49 -6.73 -6.17 -23.54
CA TRP A 49 -7.64 -5.35 -22.74
C TRP A 49 -6.98 -4.08 -22.20
N SER A 50 -7.79 -3.17 -21.71
CA SER A 50 -7.35 -1.91 -21.15
C SER A 50 -7.72 -1.79 -19.67
N GLU A 51 -6.90 -1.07 -18.94
CA GLU A 51 -7.16 -0.68 -17.55
C GLU A 51 -8.47 0.09 -17.43
N ARG A 52 -9.22 -0.16 -16.37
CA ARG A 52 -10.48 0.51 -16.07
C ARG A 52 -10.46 1.05 -14.64
N THR A 53 -11.07 2.22 -14.45
CA THR A 53 -11.38 2.74 -13.13
C THR A 53 -12.80 2.34 -12.77
N ALA A 54 -13.01 1.90 -11.53
CA ALA A 54 -14.31 1.57 -10.96
C ALA A 54 -14.41 2.17 -9.56
N THR A 55 -15.58 2.11 -8.96
CA THR A 55 -15.77 2.46 -7.55
C THR A 55 -16.27 1.25 -6.77
N ASN A 56 -15.83 1.10 -5.53
CA ASN A 56 -16.40 0.11 -4.63
C ASN A 56 -17.80 0.55 -4.13
N PRO A 57 -18.56 -0.31 -3.43
CA PRO A 57 -19.88 0.06 -2.91
C PRO A 57 -19.90 1.28 -1.98
N LYS A 58 -18.75 1.71 -1.46
CA LYS A 58 -18.58 2.92 -0.65
C LYS A 58 -18.20 4.16 -1.48
N GLY A 59 -18.24 4.08 -2.81
CA GLY A 59 -17.85 5.17 -3.72
C GLY A 59 -16.34 5.42 -3.83
N GLN A 60 -15.50 4.55 -3.29
CA GLN A 60 -14.04 4.74 -3.30
C GLN A 60 -13.43 4.21 -4.62
N PRO A 61 -12.48 4.95 -5.22
CA PRO A 61 -11.84 4.55 -6.47
C PRO A 61 -11.07 3.24 -6.35
N MET A 62 -11.27 2.38 -7.35
CA MET A 62 -10.51 1.15 -7.59
C MET A 62 -9.99 1.14 -9.02
N VAL A 63 -8.89 0.45 -9.24
CA VAL A 63 -8.36 0.18 -10.58
C VAL A 63 -8.48 -1.31 -10.87
N GLN A 64 -8.91 -1.64 -12.08
CA GLN A 64 -9.08 -3.00 -12.60
C GLN A 64 -8.28 -3.19 -13.88
N ASP A 65 -8.02 -4.45 -14.22
CA ASP A 65 -7.46 -4.83 -15.52
C ASP A 65 -6.13 -4.15 -15.85
N VAL A 66 -5.27 -3.96 -14.87
CA VAL A 66 -3.95 -3.35 -15.07
C VAL A 66 -3.11 -4.19 -16.00
N VAL A 67 -2.73 -3.63 -17.14
CA VAL A 67 -1.86 -4.22 -18.17
C VAL A 67 -0.45 -3.63 -18.09
N ARG A 68 -0.36 -2.33 -17.86
CA ARG A 68 0.90 -1.57 -17.78
C ARG A 68 1.20 -1.21 -16.32
N PRO A 69 2.09 -1.98 -15.68
CA PRO A 69 2.44 -1.68 -14.30
C PRO A 69 3.30 -0.42 -14.21
N VAL A 70 2.95 0.46 -13.24
CA VAL A 70 3.62 1.74 -13.03
C VAL A 70 3.82 2.02 -11.56
N LEU A 71 4.73 2.93 -11.25
CA LEU A 71 4.82 3.61 -9.96
C LEU A 71 4.20 5.00 -10.07
N LEU A 72 3.40 5.36 -9.06
CA LEU A 72 2.85 6.70 -8.86
C LEU A 72 3.65 7.36 -7.75
N PRO A 73 4.54 8.32 -8.07
CA PRO A 73 5.37 8.99 -7.07
C PRO A 73 4.56 9.98 -6.24
N TYR A 74 4.74 9.93 -4.94
CA TYR A 74 4.27 10.88 -3.96
C TYR A 74 5.48 11.35 -3.14
N PRO A 75 6.18 12.39 -3.57
CA PRO A 75 7.36 12.89 -2.87
C PRO A 75 6.98 13.52 -1.53
N ALA A 76 7.84 13.35 -0.53
CA ALA A 76 7.71 14.08 0.72
C ALA A 76 7.93 15.58 0.49
N GLU A 77 7.40 16.40 1.40
CA GLU A 77 7.59 17.84 1.35
C GLU A 77 9.09 18.19 1.35
N ARG A 78 9.47 19.11 0.46
CA ARG A 78 10.86 19.57 0.35
C ARG A 78 11.35 20.09 1.72
N GLY A 79 12.50 19.61 2.17
CA GLY A 79 13.07 19.94 3.50
C GLY A 79 12.63 18.99 4.63
N LYS A 80 11.58 18.19 4.46
CA LYS A 80 11.18 17.13 5.41
C LYS A 80 11.70 15.75 5.00
N ALA A 81 12.04 15.55 3.73
CA ALA A 81 12.52 14.27 3.22
C ALA A 81 13.73 13.74 4.02
N VAL A 82 13.65 12.45 4.40
CA VAL A 82 14.67 11.77 5.22
C VAL A 82 15.57 10.84 4.38
N GLY A 83 15.36 10.80 3.06
CA GLY A 83 16.09 9.96 2.13
C GLY A 83 15.70 8.48 2.20
N THR A 84 14.53 8.18 2.72
CA THR A 84 13.92 6.84 2.76
C THR A 84 12.78 6.80 1.76
N ALA A 85 12.71 5.74 0.95
CA ALA A 85 11.59 5.45 0.07
C ALA A 85 10.74 4.31 0.59
N MET A 86 9.42 4.36 0.33
CA MET A 86 8.50 3.27 0.60
C MET A 86 7.64 3.00 -0.64
N ILE A 87 7.74 1.81 -1.20
CA ILE A 87 6.82 1.34 -2.24
C ILE A 87 5.57 0.82 -1.55
N VAL A 88 4.40 1.33 -1.94
CA VAL A 88 3.10 0.97 -1.38
C VAL A 88 2.39 0.05 -2.36
N ALA A 89 2.12 -1.19 -1.96
CA ALA A 89 1.42 -2.19 -2.76
C ALA A 89 -0.02 -2.38 -2.22
N PRO A 90 -1.05 -1.80 -2.86
CA PRO A 90 -2.43 -1.94 -2.43
C PRO A 90 -2.95 -3.37 -2.54
N GLY A 91 -3.98 -3.71 -1.76
CA GLY A 91 -4.70 -4.97 -1.86
C GLY A 91 -5.78 -4.96 -2.93
N GLY A 92 -6.61 -6.01 -2.92
CA GLY A 92 -7.74 -6.16 -3.83
C GLY A 92 -7.80 -7.53 -4.53
N GLY A 93 -7.16 -8.56 -3.93
CA GLY A 93 -7.28 -9.95 -4.36
C GLY A 93 -6.73 -10.26 -5.75
N PHE A 94 -5.80 -9.47 -6.28
CA PHE A 94 -5.28 -9.54 -7.67
C PHE A 94 -6.34 -9.32 -8.76
N ARG A 95 -7.50 -8.78 -8.39
CA ARG A 95 -8.61 -8.46 -9.30
C ARG A 95 -8.82 -6.97 -9.45
N VAL A 96 -8.55 -6.24 -8.38
CA VAL A 96 -8.62 -4.78 -8.30
C VAL A 96 -7.44 -4.26 -7.49
N LEU A 97 -7.20 -2.95 -7.56
CA LEU A 97 -6.32 -2.24 -6.62
C LEU A 97 -7.13 -1.22 -5.83
N MET A 98 -7.07 -1.30 -4.50
CA MET A 98 -7.69 -0.35 -3.58
C MET A 98 -6.86 0.92 -3.49
N MET A 99 -6.81 1.70 -4.61
CA MET A 99 -5.87 2.80 -4.80
C MET A 99 -6.05 3.96 -3.82
N SER A 100 -7.27 4.18 -3.29
CA SER A 100 -7.52 5.27 -2.35
C SER A 100 -6.88 4.99 -0.97
N TYR A 101 -7.50 4.15 -0.18
CA TYR A 101 -7.16 3.98 1.25
C TYR A 101 -5.92 3.09 1.51
N GLU A 102 -5.61 2.12 0.63
CA GLU A 102 -4.39 1.31 0.73
C GLU A 102 -3.24 1.81 -0.18
N GLY A 103 -3.49 2.85 -0.96
CA GLY A 103 -2.51 3.47 -1.85
C GLY A 103 -2.22 4.91 -1.46
N VAL A 104 -3.05 5.84 -1.95
CA VAL A 104 -2.82 7.29 -1.84
C VAL A 104 -2.82 7.77 -0.39
N ASP A 105 -3.77 7.33 0.44
CA ASP A 105 -3.84 7.76 1.84
C ASP A 105 -2.63 7.27 2.65
N ILE A 106 -2.16 6.06 2.36
CA ILE A 106 -0.91 5.53 2.96
C ILE A 106 0.29 6.36 2.48
N ALA A 107 0.38 6.66 1.19
CA ALA A 107 1.46 7.49 0.66
C ALA A 107 1.53 8.85 1.35
N ARG A 108 0.39 9.51 1.58
CA ARG A 108 0.31 10.80 2.31
C ARG A 108 0.76 10.67 3.77
N ARG A 109 0.35 9.62 4.45
CA ARG A 109 0.78 9.37 5.84
C ARG A 109 2.28 9.14 5.91
N LEU A 110 2.88 8.46 4.93
CA LEU A 110 4.33 8.30 4.81
C LEU A 110 5.03 9.63 4.50
N ASN A 111 4.46 10.46 3.61
CA ASN A 111 5.00 11.80 3.33
C ASN A 111 5.02 12.69 4.58
N ALA A 112 4.01 12.60 5.44
CA ALA A 112 4.00 13.32 6.71
C ALA A 112 5.17 12.94 7.64
N MET A 113 5.69 11.69 7.51
CA MET A 113 6.88 11.19 8.20
C MET A 113 8.20 11.56 7.48
N GLY A 114 8.15 12.24 6.33
CA GLY A 114 9.31 12.57 5.50
C GLY A 114 9.78 11.46 4.56
N ILE A 115 8.99 10.43 4.34
CA ILE A 115 9.29 9.30 3.45
C ILE A 115 8.74 9.58 2.06
N ASP A 116 9.55 9.41 1.02
CA ASP A 116 9.09 9.44 -0.37
C ASP A 116 8.33 8.15 -0.68
N ALA A 117 7.05 8.27 -1.03
CA ALA A 117 6.20 7.14 -1.29
C ALA A 117 5.98 6.92 -2.79
N PHE A 118 5.88 5.64 -3.19
CA PHE A 118 5.64 5.21 -4.56
C PHE A 118 4.50 4.20 -4.56
N VAL A 119 3.30 4.59 -4.97
CA VAL A 119 2.17 3.66 -5.05
C VAL A 119 2.34 2.77 -6.27
N LEU A 120 2.39 1.47 -6.05
CA LEU A 120 2.59 0.48 -7.08
C LEU A 120 1.25 0.03 -7.68
N LYS A 121 1.07 0.32 -8.94
CA LYS A 121 -0.03 -0.22 -9.75
C LYS A 121 0.51 -1.45 -10.48
N TYR A 122 0.39 -2.63 -9.85
CA TYR A 122 0.86 -3.90 -10.40
C TYR A 122 -0.20 -4.57 -11.26
N ARG A 123 0.21 -5.48 -12.16
CA ARG A 123 -0.69 -6.19 -13.09
C ARG A 123 -1.77 -7.00 -12.38
N LEU A 124 -2.96 -7.00 -12.98
CA LEU A 124 -4.14 -7.65 -12.46
C LEU A 124 -4.72 -8.65 -13.47
N SER A 125 -5.52 -9.59 -12.96
CA SER A 125 -6.31 -10.48 -13.78
C SER A 125 -7.47 -9.74 -14.42
N HIS A 126 -7.68 -9.94 -15.73
CA HIS A 126 -8.86 -9.45 -16.44
C HIS A 126 -10.12 -10.27 -16.10
N ASN A 127 -9.96 -11.51 -15.70
CA ASN A 127 -11.09 -12.34 -15.29
C ASN A 127 -11.37 -12.15 -13.79
N PRO A 128 -12.52 -11.56 -13.39
CA PRO A 128 -12.86 -11.36 -12.00
C PRO A 128 -13.12 -12.66 -11.20
N GLY A 129 -13.23 -13.81 -11.89
CA GLY A 129 -13.54 -15.10 -11.25
C GLY A 129 -12.37 -15.78 -10.54
N ALA A 130 -11.15 -15.59 -11.00
CA ALA A 130 -9.95 -16.16 -10.37
C ALA A 130 -8.72 -15.33 -10.69
N ALA A 131 -7.87 -15.08 -9.69
CA ALA A 131 -6.51 -14.64 -9.97
C ALA A 131 -5.76 -15.84 -10.54
N ALA A 132 -5.56 -15.89 -11.85
CA ALA A 132 -4.77 -16.94 -12.46
C ALA A 132 -3.38 -16.95 -11.80
N LYS A 133 -2.84 -18.15 -11.52
CA LYS A 133 -1.52 -18.30 -10.85
C LYS A 133 -0.43 -17.51 -11.57
N ASP A 134 -0.54 -17.35 -12.89
CA ASP A 134 0.44 -16.62 -13.68
C ASP A 134 0.36 -15.12 -13.45
N VAL A 135 -0.84 -14.54 -13.29
CA VAL A 135 -0.99 -13.11 -12.95
C VAL A 135 -0.39 -12.80 -11.58
N VAL A 136 -0.55 -13.67 -10.60
CA VAL A 136 0.09 -13.50 -9.27
C VAL A 136 1.63 -13.46 -9.42
N LYS A 137 2.22 -14.32 -10.25
CA LYS A 137 3.66 -14.30 -10.54
C LYS A 137 4.08 -13.00 -11.21
N LEU A 138 3.28 -12.51 -12.16
CA LEU A 138 3.54 -11.24 -12.85
C LEU A 138 3.47 -10.06 -11.89
N ALA A 139 2.46 -10.01 -11.00
CA ALA A 139 2.35 -8.99 -9.96
C ALA A 139 3.54 -9.01 -8.98
N ILE A 140 4.02 -10.19 -8.59
CA ILE A 140 5.23 -10.35 -7.76
C ILE A 140 6.47 -9.83 -8.50
N ASN A 141 6.61 -10.11 -9.79
CA ASN A 141 7.70 -9.60 -10.60
C ASN A 141 7.64 -8.08 -10.74
N ASP A 142 6.42 -7.49 -10.83
CA ASP A 142 6.22 -6.05 -10.84
C ASP A 142 6.68 -5.43 -9.51
N GLY A 143 6.37 -6.05 -8.36
CA GLY A 143 6.87 -5.62 -7.05
C GLY A 143 8.40 -5.64 -6.97
N ARG A 144 9.04 -6.70 -7.46
CA ARG A 144 10.51 -6.81 -7.51
C ARG A 144 11.12 -5.77 -8.45
N GLN A 145 10.50 -5.55 -9.60
CA GLN A 145 10.93 -4.54 -10.55
C GLN A 145 10.80 -3.13 -9.99
N ALA A 146 9.74 -2.86 -9.21
CA ALA A 146 9.55 -1.58 -8.54
C ALA A 146 10.70 -1.28 -7.56
N VAL A 147 11.10 -2.25 -6.74
CA VAL A 147 12.25 -2.10 -5.82
C VAL A 147 13.53 -1.80 -6.59
N ARG A 148 13.80 -2.56 -7.66
CA ARG A 148 14.97 -2.34 -8.51
C ARG A 148 14.98 -0.94 -9.11
N LEU A 149 13.85 -0.53 -9.72
CA LEU A 149 13.73 0.76 -10.40
C LEU A 149 13.94 1.95 -9.45
N VAL A 150 13.30 1.92 -8.26
CA VAL A 150 13.48 2.97 -7.26
C VAL A 150 14.93 3.03 -6.77
N ARG A 151 15.58 1.87 -6.58
CA ARG A 151 16.97 1.80 -6.15
C ARG A 151 17.93 2.30 -7.22
N GLU A 152 17.77 1.90 -8.48
CA GLU A 152 18.58 2.36 -9.61
C GLU A 152 18.44 3.87 -9.86
N ARG A 153 17.26 4.43 -9.61
CA ARG A 153 16.94 5.83 -9.79
C ARG A 153 16.92 6.64 -8.48
N ALA A 154 17.56 6.12 -7.44
CA ALA A 154 17.53 6.74 -6.11
C ALA A 154 18.00 8.20 -6.12
N GLY A 155 18.97 8.55 -6.96
CA GLY A 155 19.45 9.93 -7.15
C GLY A 155 18.39 10.88 -7.71
N ASP A 156 17.53 10.39 -8.62
CA ASP A 156 16.44 11.19 -9.21
C ASP A 156 15.40 11.60 -8.15
N PHE A 157 15.26 10.80 -7.11
CA PHE A 157 14.29 10.98 -6.04
C PHE A 157 14.88 11.52 -4.74
N ALA A 158 16.18 11.82 -4.70
CA ALA A 158 16.91 12.16 -3.49
C ALA A 158 16.76 11.12 -2.35
N VAL A 159 16.64 9.86 -2.73
CA VAL A 159 16.51 8.69 -1.84
C VAL A 159 17.87 8.00 -1.72
N ARG A 160 18.14 7.40 -0.58
CA ARG A 160 19.32 6.55 -0.41
C ARG A 160 19.04 5.14 -0.97
N PRO A 161 19.91 4.58 -1.85
CA PRO A 161 19.64 3.30 -2.51
C PRO A 161 19.57 2.11 -1.55
N ASN A 162 20.10 2.26 -0.33
CA ASN A 162 20.03 1.28 0.76
C ASN A 162 18.91 1.58 1.79
N ARG A 163 17.91 2.41 1.41
CA ARG A 163 16.72 2.73 2.21
C ARG A 163 15.44 2.68 1.37
N VAL A 164 15.31 1.64 0.57
CA VAL A 164 14.11 1.38 -0.25
C VAL A 164 13.30 0.27 0.42
N GLY A 165 12.22 0.63 1.08
CA GLY A 165 11.28 -0.29 1.73
C GLY A 165 10.06 -0.60 0.89
N MET A 166 9.27 -1.56 1.36
CA MET A 166 7.99 -1.91 0.75
C MET A 166 6.94 -2.19 1.81
N ILE A 167 5.74 -1.60 1.67
CA ILE A 167 4.57 -1.91 2.48
C ILE A 167 3.49 -2.49 1.59
N GLY A 168 2.82 -3.54 2.05
CA GLY A 168 1.78 -4.18 1.28
C GLY A 168 0.59 -4.63 2.10
N PHE A 169 -0.59 -4.53 1.48
CA PHE A 169 -1.90 -4.78 2.06
C PHE A 169 -2.55 -5.99 1.40
N SER A 170 -3.04 -6.98 2.15
CA SER A 170 -3.77 -8.12 1.59
C SER A 170 -3.01 -8.78 0.42
N ALA A 171 -3.54 -8.76 -0.80
CA ALA A 171 -2.85 -9.25 -2.01
C ALA A 171 -1.53 -8.52 -2.27
N GLY A 172 -1.47 -7.19 -2.05
CA GLY A 172 -0.23 -6.41 -2.08
C GLY A 172 0.76 -6.83 -1.00
N GLY A 173 0.28 -7.29 0.15
CA GLY A 173 1.09 -7.91 1.19
C GLY A 173 1.79 -9.19 0.70
N ARG A 174 1.11 -10.00 -0.14
CA ARG A 174 1.74 -11.14 -0.81
C ARG A 174 2.83 -10.69 -1.80
N VAL A 175 2.56 -9.66 -2.60
CA VAL A 175 3.57 -9.08 -3.53
C VAL A 175 4.80 -8.62 -2.73
N THR A 176 4.59 -7.89 -1.65
CA THR A 176 5.65 -7.40 -0.75
C THR A 176 6.41 -8.54 -0.09
N SER A 177 5.71 -9.53 0.47
CA SER A 177 6.31 -10.71 1.10
C SER A 177 7.20 -11.48 0.14
N GLU A 178 6.73 -11.75 -1.07
CA GLU A 178 7.50 -12.49 -2.10
C GLU A 178 8.69 -11.69 -2.66
N ALA A 179 8.61 -10.36 -2.66
CA ALA A 179 9.77 -9.52 -2.98
C ALA A 179 10.78 -9.55 -1.83
N PHE A 180 10.32 -9.43 -0.58
CA PHE A 180 11.15 -9.37 0.63
C PHE A 180 11.90 -10.67 0.90
N PHE A 181 11.25 -11.82 0.71
CA PHE A 181 11.89 -13.13 0.83
C PHE A 181 12.52 -13.63 -0.46
N GLY A 182 12.52 -12.80 -1.49
CA GLY A 182 13.06 -13.10 -2.82
C GLY A 182 14.58 -12.84 -2.95
N PRO A 183 15.06 -12.78 -4.21
CA PRO A 183 16.48 -12.56 -4.51
C PRO A 183 16.99 -11.24 -3.95
N ALA A 184 18.23 -11.23 -3.44
CA ALA A 184 18.86 -10.06 -2.81
C ALA A 184 18.85 -8.80 -3.70
N ALA A 185 19.10 -8.96 -5.01
CA ALA A 185 19.14 -7.84 -5.96
C ALA A 185 17.83 -7.04 -6.07
N THR A 186 16.69 -7.67 -5.79
CA THR A 186 15.35 -7.07 -5.88
C THR A 186 14.63 -7.03 -4.53
N ARG A 187 15.34 -7.35 -3.45
CA ARG A 187 14.79 -7.33 -2.09
C ARG A 187 14.73 -5.90 -1.58
N PRO A 188 13.60 -5.46 -0.99
CA PRO A 188 13.56 -4.21 -0.24
C PRO A 188 14.43 -4.30 1.01
N ASP A 189 14.98 -3.15 1.45
CA ASP A 189 15.88 -3.05 2.60
C ASP A 189 15.14 -3.20 3.94
N PHE A 190 13.81 -3.07 3.93
CA PHE A 190 12.88 -3.33 5.03
C PHE A 190 11.46 -3.51 4.49
N ALA A 191 10.58 -4.14 5.24
CA ALA A 191 9.21 -4.36 4.79
C ALA A 191 8.17 -4.23 5.91
N ALA A 192 6.94 -3.87 5.51
CA ALA A 192 5.75 -3.90 6.34
C ALA A 192 4.64 -4.73 5.66
N LEU A 193 4.12 -5.74 6.35
CA LEU A 193 3.09 -6.65 5.87
C LEU A 193 1.81 -6.45 6.67
N ILE A 194 0.77 -5.92 6.03
CA ILE A 194 -0.47 -5.55 6.67
C ILE A 194 -1.57 -6.53 6.22
N TYR A 195 -2.07 -7.35 7.14
CA TYR A 195 -3.07 -8.44 6.90
C TYR A 195 -2.89 -9.23 5.60
N GLY A 196 -1.64 -9.41 5.16
CA GLY A 196 -1.39 -10.04 3.86
C GLY A 196 0.00 -10.64 3.78
N VAL A 197 0.24 -11.76 4.48
CA VAL A 197 1.53 -12.43 4.47
C VAL A 197 1.49 -13.72 3.66
N HIS A 198 2.64 -14.11 3.13
CA HIS A 198 2.86 -15.42 2.56
C HIS A 198 3.81 -16.21 3.46
N ALA A 199 3.52 -17.49 3.69
CA ALA A 199 4.34 -18.32 4.56
C ALA A 199 5.76 -18.41 4.02
N ILE A 200 6.75 -18.27 4.90
CA ILE A 200 8.17 -18.42 4.61
C ILE A 200 8.72 -19.69 5.23
N LYS A 201 9.73 -20.24 4.61
CA LYS A 201 10.50 -21.36 5.16
C LYS A 201 11.72 -20.89 5.93
N GLU A 202 12.43 -19.92 5.39
CA GLU A 202 13.65 -19.35 5.97
C GLU A 202 13.71 -17.84 5.73
N ALA A 203 14.25 -17.10 6.70
CA ALA A 203 14.51 -15.68 6.52
C ALA A 203 15.76 -15.47 5.63
N PRO A 204 15.82 -14.37 4.88
CA PRO A 204 17.03 -14.03 4.13
C PRO A 204 18.21 -13.76 5.07
N ASN A 205 19.43 -13.96 4.56
CA ASN A 205 20.64 -13.63 5.28
C ASN A 205 21.46 -12.60 4.47
N PRO A 206 21.78 -11.41 5.02
CA PRO A 206 21.25 -10.90 6.28
C PRO A 206 19.73 -10.68 6.24
N ALA A 207 19.08 -10.80 7.40
CA ALA A 207 17.65 -10.62 7.56
C ALA A 207 17.32 -9.12 7.73
N PRO A 208 16.64 -8.46 6.76
CA PRO A 208 16.27 -7.04 6.90
C PRO A 208 15.18 -6.84 7.96
N PRO A 209 14.96 -5.63 8.49
CA PRO A 209 13.86 -5.36 9.42
C PRO A 209 12.48 -5.65 8.83
N LEU A 210 11.60 -6.28 9.62
CA LEU A 210 10.25 -6.69 9.22
C LEU A 210 9.20 -6.21 10.23
N PHE A 211 8.18 -5.51 9.76
CA PHE A 211 6.99 -5.11 10.51
C PHE A 211 5.77 -5.90 10.05
N LEU A 212 4.92 -6.31 10.98
CA LEU A 212 3.65 -7.00 10.68
C LEU A 212 2.52 -6.37 11.50
N ALA A 213 1.36 -6.20 10.87
CA ALA A 213 0.15 -5.76 11.57
C ALA A 213 -1.08 -6.53 11.06
N VAL A 214 -1.91 -6.99 11.98
CA VAL A 214 -3.08 -7.80 11.68
C VAL A 214 -4.14 -7.65 12.78
N ALA A 215 -5.41 -7.85 12.46
CA ALA A 215 -6.48 -7.97 13.44
C ALA A 215 -6.72 -9.44 13.80
N ALA A 216 -6.97 -9.72 15.09
CA ALA A 216 -7.15 -11.10 15.57
C ALA A 216 -8.43 -11.77 15.03
N ASP A 217 -9.44 -10.97 14.71
CA ASP A 217 -10.69 -11.40 14.09
C ASP A 217 -10.57 -11.68 12.57
N ASP A 218 -9.48 -11.29 11.91
CA ASP A 218 -9.04 -11.84 10.64
C ASP A 218 -8.24 -13.13 10.89
N THR A 219 -8.95 -14.20 11.25
CA THR A 219 -8.35 -15.43 11.78
C THR A 219 -7.30 -16.05 10.88
N TRP A 220 -7.50 -15.99 9.55
CA TRP A 220 -6.54 -16.53 8.59
C TRP A 220 -5.26 -15.70 8.53
N ALA A 221 -5.40 -14.37 8.41
CA ALA A 221 -4.23 -13.48 8.31
C ALA A 221 -3.49 -13.39 9.65
N ALA A 222 -4.20 -13.45 10.78
CA ALA A 222 -3.61 -13.45 12.10
C ALA A 222 -2.70 -14.67 12.31
N GLN A 223 -3.22 -15.87 12.03
CA GLN A 223 -2.44 -17.10 12.12
C GLN A 223 -1.17 -17.02 11.25
N ARG A 224 -1.31 -16.60 9.98
CA ARG A 224 -0.19 -16.48 9.05
C ARG A 224 0.84 -15.45 9.51
N SER A 225 0.41 -14.31 10.06
CA SER A 225 1.32 -13.31 10.58
C SER A 225 2.15 -13.82 11.75
N VAL A 226 1.54 -14.60 12.67
CA VAL A 226 2.25 -15.23 13.78
C VAL A 226 3.24 -16.29 13.29
N GLU A 227 2.87 -17.10 12.31
CA GLU A 227 3.76 -18.11 11.71
C GLU A 227 4.99 -17.46 11.08
N VAL A 228 4.80 -16.40 10.29
CA VAL A 228 5.90 -15.65 9.65
C VAL A 228 6.78 -15.00 10.70
N PHE A 229 6.21 -14.30 11.67
CA PHE A 229 6.95 -13.69 12.77
C PHE A 229 7.82 -14.72 13.51
N THR A 230 7.23 -15.87 13.86
CA THR A 230 7.93 -16.94 14.59
C THR A 230 9.08 -17.52 13.77
N ALA A 231 8.85 -17.80 12.48
CA ALA A 231 9.89 -18.32 11.59
C ALA A 231 11.02 -17.29 11.39
N TYR A 232 10.66 -16.02 11.24
CA TYR A 232 11.63 -14.94 11.08
C TYR A 232 12.52 -14.77 12.32
N ARG A 233 11.94 -14.81 13.50
CA ARG A 233 12.67 -14.74 14.78
C ARG A 233 13.58 -15.94 15.00
N LYS A 234 13.17 -17.14 14.62
CA LYS A 234 14.03 -18.35 14.65
C LYS A 234 15.31 -18.18 13.81
N SER A 235 15.22 -17.45 12.71
CA SER A 235 16.38 -17.13 11.85
C SER A 235 17.15 -15.90 12.32
N LYS A 236 16.96 -15.45 13.59
CA LYS A 236 17.58 -14.26 14.21
C LYS A 236 17.27 -12.94 13.51
N GLY A 237 16.24 -12.88 12.66
CA GLY A 237 15.74 -11.66 12.05
C GLY A 237 15.07 -10.74 13.08
N LEU A 238 15.20 -9.43 12.89
CA LEU A 238 14.48 -8.44 13.70
C LEU A 238 13.10 -8.22 13.09
N ALA A 239 12.06 -8.66 13.81
CA ALA A 239 10.67 -8.46 13.41
C ALA A 239 9.86 -7.90 14.57
N GLU A 240 8.85 -7.09 14.22
CA GLU A 240 7.84 -6.58 15.14
C GLU A 240 6.46 -6.99 14.63
N LEU A 241 5.57 -7.47 15.51
CA LEU A 241 4.23 -7.91 15.18
C LEU A 241 3.21 -7.25 16.10
N HIS A 242 2.20 -6.60 15.51
CA HIS A 242 1.03 -6.07 16.18
C HIS A 242 -0.21 -6.90 15.82
N VAL A 243 -0.86 -7.47 16.82
CA VAL A 243 -2.14 -8.17 16.69
C VAL A 243 -3.18 -7.34 17.43
N PHE A 244 -4.01 -6.63 16.70
CA PHE A 244 -5.12 -5.85 17.25
C PHE A 244 -6.31 -6.76 17.54
N GLN A 245 -7.02 -6.51 18.63
CA GLN A 245 -8.14 -7.36 19.03
C GLN A 245 -9.24 -7.47 17.95
N MET A 246 -9.60 -6.34 17.33
CA MET A 246 -10.67 -6.21 16.35
C MET A 246 -10.20 -5.38 15.16
N GLY A 247 -10.80 -5.59 13.98
CA GLY A 247 -10.54 -4.80 12.78
C GLY A 247 -10.94 -5.48 11.49
N GLU A 248 -11.10 -6.79 11.52
CA GLU A 248 -11.36 -7.64 10.36
C GLU A 248 -10.28 -7.53 9.27
N HIS A 249 -10.48 -8.23 8.17
CA HIS A 249 -9.64 -8.05 6.98
C HIS A 249 -9.86 -6.67 6.36
N GLY A 250 -8.75 -5.98 6.00
CA GLY A 250 -8.86 -4.67 5.36
C GLY A 250 -9.31 -3.57 6.34
N PHE A 251 -8.73 -3.48 7.52
CA PHE A 251 -9.11 -2.54 8.58
C PHE A 251 -8.72 -1.07 8.31
N VAL A 252 -7.94 -0.78 7.28
CA VAL A 252 -7.49 0.60 6.98
C VAL A 252 -8.69 1.53 6.77
N ASN A 253 -8.69 2.66 7.47
CA ASN A 253 -9.75 3.68 7.46
C ASN A 253 -11.14 3.16 7.87
N LYS A 254 -11.20 2.11 8.70
CA LYS A 254 -12.45 1.65 9.32
C LYS A 254 -12.67 2.20 10.73
N GLY A 255 -11.66 2.84 11.30
CA GLY A 255 -11.65 3.25 12.70
C GLY A 255 -11.33 2.10 13.66
N GLY A 256 -11.21 2.45 14.94
CA GLY A 256 -10.85 1.49 15.98
C GLY A 256 -9.33 1.27 16.13
N GLY A 257 -8.96 0.34 17.02
CA GLY A 257 -7.57 0.13 17.42
C GLY A 257 -6.63 -0.25 16.28
N ALA A 258 -7.11 -1.07 15.32
CA ALA A 258 -6.28 -1.53 14.21
C ALA A 258 -5.89 -0.40 13.24
N ASP A 259 -6.67 0.67 13.14
CA ASP A 259 -6.35 1.85 12.32
C ASP A 259 -5.12 2.62 12.82
N HIS A 260 -4.71 2.38 14.09
CA HIS A 260 -3.49 2.93 14.67
C HIS A 260 -2.21 2.18 14.25
N PHE A 261 -2.29 1.23 13.33
CA PHE A 261 -1.10 0.51 12.85
C PHE A 261 -0.04 1.44 12.27
N MET A 262 -0.42 2.57 11.68
CA MET A 262 0.53 3.55 11.14
C MET A 262 1.33 4.26 12.23
N ASP A 263 0.75 4.47 13.42
CA ASP A 263 1.47 5.04 14.57
C ASP A 263 2.55 4.04 15.05
N ARG A 264 2.19 2.75 15.12
CA ARG A 264 3.15 1.67 15.43
C ARG A 264 4.22 1.54 14.36
N LEU A 265 3.85 1.65 13.07
CA LEU A 265 4.80 1.66 11.96
C LEU A 265 5.77 2.84 12.07
N GLN A 266 5.29 4.04 12.42
CA GLN A 266 6.14 5.23 12.59
C GLN A 266 7.16 5.02 13.72
N GLU A 267 6.75 4.49 14.86
CA GLU A 267 7.64 4.16 15.99
C GLU A 267 8.71 3.14 15.57
N TRP A 268 8.29 2.08 14.85
CA TRP A 268 9.19 1.07 14.33
C TRP A 268 10.19 1.62 13.31
N LEU A 269 9.73 2.48 12.39
CA LEU A 269 10.60 3.16 11.42
C LEU A 269 11.65 4.03 12.13
N ALA A 270 11.24 4.75 13.18
CA ALA A 270 12.15 5.58 13.99
C ALA A 270 13.18 4.72 14.73
N ALA A 271 12.76 3.61 15.36
CA ALA A 271 13.64 2.68 16.04
C ALA A 271 14.71 2.06 15.12
N ASN A 272 14.35 1.84 13.85
CA ASN A 272 15.24 1.34 12.79
C ASN A 272 16.03 2.47 12.08
N LYS A 273 16.02 3.71 12.60
CA LYS A 273 16.72 4.88 12.05
C LYS A 273 16.31 5.23 10.59
N LEU A 274 15.13 4.81 10.17
CA LEU A 274 14.61 5.04 8.82
C LEU A 274 13.96 6.43 8.67
N LEU A 275 13.69 7.13 9.79
CA LEU A 275 13.18 8.51 9.81
C LEU A 275 14.28 9.55 10.12
N SER A 276 15.54 9.14 10.29
CA SER A 276 16.64 10.08 10.51
C SER A 276 17.16 10.62 9.18
N LYS A 277 17.30 11.95 9.07
CA LYS A 277 18.08 12.57 7.98
C LYS A 277 19.49 11.97 7.98
N ALA A 278 20.13 11.93 6.80
CA ALA A 278 21.55 11.62 6.76
C ALA A 278 22.28 12.66 7.65
N GLU A 279 23.14 12.20 8.55
CA GLU A 279 24.17 13.07 9.07
C GLU A 279 24.94 13.61 7.85
N ALA A 280 25.10 14.92 7.75
CA ALA A 280 25.90 15.52 6.70
C ALA A 280 27.27 14.86 6.77
N GLY A 281 27.55 13.94 5.84
CA GLY A 281 28.69 13.06 5.93
C GLY A 281 29.97 13.86 6.02
N THR A 282 30.81 13.52 6.97
CA THR A 282 32.25 13.62 6.82
C THR A 282 32.61 12.82 5.56
N ALA A 283 32.68 13.53 4.43
CA ALA A 283 33.35 13.03 3.25
C ALA A 283 34.78 12.73 3.70
N THR A 284 35.13 11.47 3.87
CA THR A 284 36.54 11.09 3.94
C THR A 284 37.10 11.44 2.56
N PRO A 285 38.06 12.37 2.45
CA PRO A 285 38.69 12.68 1.18
C PRO A 285 39.48 11.45 0.70
N PRO A 286 39.71 11.30 -0.61
CA PRO A 286 40.34 10.17 -1.24
C PRO A 286 41.76 9.89 -0.78
#